data_f6eb6d2f74775eed0d5d08e820ad2049
#
_entry.id   f6eb6d2f74775eed0d5d08e820ad2049
#
_cell.length_a   1.000
_cell.length_b   1.000
_cell.length_c   1.000
_cell.angle_alpha   90.00
_cell.angle_beta   90.00
_cell.angle_gamma   90.00
#
_symmetry.space_group_name_H-M   'P 1'
#
loop_
_entity.id
_entity.type
_entity.pdbx_description
1 polymer ?
#
loop_
_entity_poly.entity_id
_entity_poly.type
_entity_poly.pdbx_seq_one_letter_code
_entity_poly.pdbx_strand_id
1 'polypeptide(L)'
;MPTLEKSIDKPAPIKLEYHPTIHDMPTDERPRERLKHYGPQALANAELLAIILRTGTTRDNVIELASKLLTKYGGLSGLMRAELGELCAEYGLGEAKAAQLKAALEIGRRLGRLQPDEKYQIKSPADAANLVIAEFTYLDRDERPMCTCERVAANWLGSVAVLGDTTR
;
A
#
# COMPACT_ATOMS: atom_id res chain seq x y z
N MET A 1 42.44 0.78 -58.88
CA MET A 1 41.09 0.90 -58.30
C MET A 1 41.02 -0.06 -57.14
N PRO A 2 41.05 0.39 -55.84
CA PRO A 2 40.91 -0.50 -54.71
C PRO A 2 39.41 -0.70 -54.42
N THR A 3 39.01 -1.96 -54.36
CA THR A 3 37.69 -2.45 -53.95
C THR A 3 37.51 -2.25 -52.48
N LEU A 4 36.53 -1.40 -52.07
CA LEU A 4 36.05 -1.21 -50.72
C LEU A 4 35.20 -2.43 -50.30
N GLU A 5 35.77 -3.38 -49.59
CA GLU A 5 35.02 -4.38 -48.86
C GLU A 5 34.32 -3.69 -47.66
N LYS A 6 33.03 -3.52 -47.76
CA LYS A 6 32.15 -3.15 -46.62
C LYS A 6 32.09 -4.37 -45.68
N SER A 7 32.76 -4.30 -44.54
CA SER A 7 32.56 -5.23 -43.45
C SER A 7 31.13 -5.03 -42.93
N ILE A 8 30.27 -6.02 -43.15
CA ILE A 8 28.93 -6.10 -42.55
C ILE A 8 29.13 -6.48 -41.08
N ASP A 9 29.03 -5.47 -40.22
CA ASP A 9 29.03 -5.66 -38.78
C ASP A 9 27.84 -6.54 -38.41
N LYS A 10 28.09 -7.77 -37.97
CA LYS A 10 27.05 -8.66 -37.46
C LYS A 10 26.48 -8.05 -36.18
N PRO A 11 25.15 -7.84 -36.07
CA PRO A 11 24.55 -7.38 -34.83
C PRO A 11 24.87 -8.34 -33.71
N ALA A 12 25.34 -7.79 -32.58
CA ALA A 12 25.64 -8.55 -31.37
C ALA A 12 24.41 -9.38 -30.95
N PRO A 13 24.60 -10.62 -30.46
CA PRO A 13 23.48 -11.45 -30.03
C PRO A 13 22.72 -10.74 -28.93
N ILE A 14 21.42 -10.53 -29.14
CA ILE A 14 20.51 -10.03 -28.14
C ILE A 14 20.51 -11.06 -27.01
N LYS A 15 21.16 -10.75 -25.88
CA LYS A 15 21.02 -11.53 -24.66
C LYS A 15 19.58 -11.39 -24.23
N LEU A 16 18.79 -12.42 -24.45
CA LEU A 16 17.48 -12.58 -23.79
C LEU A 16 17.77 -12.73 -22.30
N GLU A 17 17.65 -11.63 -21.55
CA GLU A 17 17.67 -11.70 -20.10
C GLU A 17 16.42 -12.48 -19.67
N TYR A 18 16.66 -13.68 -19.16
CA TYR A 18 15.61 -14.51 -18.58
C TYR A 18 15.15 -13.87 -17.26
N HIS A 19 13.92 -13.42 -17.22
CA HIS A 19 13.30 -12.92 -15.99
C HIS A 19 12.45 -14.03 -15.37
N PRO A 20 12.86 -14.58 -14.20
CA PRO A 20 12.14 -15.66 -13.56
C PRO A 20 10.71 -15.21 -13.22
N THR A 21 9.74 -16.01 -13.60
CA THR A 21 8.33 -15.78 -13.29
C THR A 21 7.97 -16.42 -11.94
N ILE A 22 6.80 -16.11 -11.37
CA ILE A 22 6.31 -16.78 -10.15
C ILE A 22 6.17 -18.30 -10.37
N HIS A 23 5.93 -18.75 -11.60
CA HIS A 23 5.81 -20.17 -11.91
C HIS A 23 7.13 -20.92 -11.77
N ASP A 24 8.27 -20.23 -11.86
CA ASP A 24 9.59 -20.80 -11.70
C ASP A 24 9.98 -20.95 -10.22
N MET A 25 9.24 -20.31 -9.31
CA MET A 25 9.40 -20.48 -7.87
C MET A 25 8.82 -21.82 -7.41
N PRO A 26 9.46 -22.49 -6.43
CA PRO A 26 8.87 -23.64 -5.74
C PRO A 26 7.45 -23.31 -5.28
N THR A 27 6.54 -24.30 -5.38
CA THR A 27 5.12 -24.07 -5.06
C THR A 27 4.94 -23.52 -3.66
N ASP A 28 5.69 -24.03 -2.68
CA ASP A 28 5.61 -23.64 -1.27
C ASP A 28 6.09 -22.19 -1.00
N GLU A 29 6.90 -21.63 -1.90
CA GLU A 29 7.41 -20.25 -1.79
C GLU A 29 6.53 -19.22 -2.50
N ARG A 30 5.53 -19.66 -3.26
CA ARG A 30 4.62 -18.75 -3.95
C ARG A 30 3.76 -17.99 -2.95
N PRO A 31 3.57 -16.67 -3.07
CA PRO A 31 2.86 -15.86 -2.08
C PRO A 31 1.46 -16.37 -1.73
N ARG A 32 0.71 -16.89 -2.72
CA ARG A 32 -0.64 -17.43 -2.48
C ARG A 32 -0.62 -18.71 -1.68
N GLU A 33 0.33 -19.61 -1.94
CA GLU A 33 0.48 -20.87 -1.21
C GLU A 33 0.98 -20.58 0.21
N ARG A 34 1.92 -19.64 0.37
CA ARG A 34 2.36 -19.19 1.69
C ARG A 34 1.22 -18.57 2.49
N LEU A 35 0.37 -17.75 1.86
CA LEU A 35 -0.82 -17.20 2.50
C LEU A 35 -1.74 -18.31 3.01
N LYS A 36 -1.95 -19.33 2.21
CA LYS A 36 -2.83 -20.47 2.53
C LYS A 36 -2.29 -21.33 3.67
N HIS A 37 -0.98 -21.58 3.69
CA HIS A 37 -0.36 -22.48 4.68
C HIS A 37 0.01 -21.77 5.98
N TYR A 38 0.51 -20.54 5.92
CA TYR A 38 1.07 -19.83 7.08
C TYR A 38 0.24 -18.63 7.52
N GLY A 39 -0.82 -18.29 6.76
CA GLY A 39 -1.65 -17.12 7.05
C GLY A 39 -1.02 -15.79 6.64
N PRO A 40 -1.81 -14.69 6.69
CA PRO A 40 -1.38 -13.38 6.18
C PRO A 40 -0.26 -12.74 7.01
N GLN A 41 -0.14 -13.10 8.30
CA GLN A 41 0.85 -12.53 9.20
C GLN A 41 2.29 -12.98 8.88
N ALA A 42 2.44 -14.11 8.19
CA ALA A 42 3.74 -14.65 7.80
C ALA A 42 4.28 -14.05 6.49
N LEU A 43 3.49 -13.24 5.79
CA LEU A 43 3.87 -12.66 4.50
C LEU A 43 4.46 -11.26 4.67
N ALA A 44 5.48 -10.97 3.88
CA ALA A 44 6.00 -9.61 3.75
C ALA A 44 5.02 -8.71 2.97
N ASN A 45 5.11 -7.40 3.18
CA ASN A 45 4.26 -6.43 2.46
C ASN A 45 4.36 -6.56 0.93
N ALA A 46 5.55 -6.90 0.41
CA ALA A 46 5.74 -7.13 -1.02
C ALA A 46 4.97 -8.36 -1.52
N GLU A 47 4.90 -9.42 -0.74
CA GLU A 47 4.14 -10.63 -1.07
C GLU A 47 2.64 -10.38 -1.04
N LEU A 48 2.15 -9.64 -0.04
CA LEU A 48 0.73 -9.24 0.03
C LEU A 48 0.33 -8.37 -1.17
N LEU A 49 1.16 -7.40 -1.53
CA LEU A 49 0.95 -6.58 -2.73
C LEU A 49 1.01 -7.42 -4.01
N ALA A 50 1.93 -8.37 -4.10
CA ALA A 50 2.03 -9.27 -5.25
C ALA A 50 0.75 -10.09 -5.45
N ILE A 51 0.11 -10.54 -4.37
CA ILE A 51 -1.19 -11.23 -4.43
C ILE A 51 -2.28 -10.31 -5.01
N ILE A 52 -2.31 -9.05 -4.60
CA ILE A 52 -3.27 -8.05 -5.06
C ILE A 52 -3.04 -7.73 -6.55
N LEU A 53 -1.79 -7.48 -6.95
CA LEU A 53 -1.41 -7.12 -8.33
C LEU A 53 -1.56 -8.28 -9.32
N ARG A 54 -1.52 -9.52 -8.87
CA ARG A 54 -1.73 -10.78 -9.59
C ARG A 54 -0.66 -11.11 -10.63
N THR A 55 -0.22 -10.16 -11.43
CA THR A 55 0.73 -10.36 -12.54
C THR A 55 1.81 -9.29 -12.49
N GLY A 56 3.05 -9.68 -12.77
CA GLY A 56 4.18 -8.78 -12.94
C GLY A 56 4.15 -8.07 -14.30
N THR A 57 5.32 -7.71 -14.77
CA THR A 57 5.59 -7.10 -16.08
C THR A 57 6.38 -8.07 -16.94
N THR A 58 6.72 -7.64 -18.16
CA THR A 58 7.65 -8.38 -19.02
C THR A 58 9.09 -8.37 -18.50
N ARG A 59 9.44 -7.43 -17.61
CA ARG A 59 10.79 -7.25 -17.07
C ARG A 59 10.93 -7.72 -15.63
N ASP A 60 9.86 -7.64 -14.85
CA ASP A 60 9.87 -7.90 -13.41
C ASP A 60 8.78 -8.90 -13.07
N ASN A 61 9.10 -9.85 -12.19
CA ASN A 61 8.05 -10.64 -11.58
C ASN A 61 7.19 -9.77 -10.64
N VAL A 62 6.04 -10.26 -10.21
CA VAL A 62 5.09 -9.43 -9.45
C VAL A 62 5.61 -9.09 -8.04
N ILE A 63 6.48 -9.91 -7.43
CA ILE A 63 7.10 -9.62 -6.13
C ILE A 63 8.13 -8.50 -6.29
N GLU A 64 8.93 -8.54 -7.35
CA GLU A 64 9.90 -7.48 -7.68
C GLU A 64 9.19 -6.16 -7.98
N LEU A 65 8.11 -6.21 -8.76
CA LEU A 65 7.27 -5.04 -9.03
C LEU A 65 6.72 -4.45 -7.73
N ALA A 66 6.18 -5.29 -6.85
CA ALA A 66 5.67 -4.87 -5.55
C ALA A 66 6.77 -4.25 -4.67
N SER A 67 7.96 -4.86 -4.64
CA SER A 67 9.10 -4.35 -3.89
C SER A 67 9.58 -3.00 -4.41
N LYS A 68 9.64 -2.82 -5.73
CA LYS A 68 10.00 -1.54 -6.37
C LYS A 68 8.99 -0.44 -6.01
N LEU A 69 7.70 -0.74 -6.04
CA LEU A 69 6.66 0.19 -5.64
C LEU A 69 6.79 0.59 -4.16
N LEU A 70 6.97 -0.38 -3.26
CA LEU A 70 7.17 -0.08 -1.85
C LEU A 70 8.39 0.79 -1.60
N THR A 71 9.50 0.52 -2.28
CA THR A 71 10.73 1.32 -2.16
C THR A 71 10.52 2.74 -2.69
N LYS A 72 9.91 2.88 -3.86
CA LYS A 72 9.68 4.18 -4.50
C LYS A 72 8.78 5.10 -3.69
N TYR A 73 7.70 4.57 -3.14
CA TYR A 73 6.71 5.34 -2.38
C TYR A 73 6.97 5.37 -0.85
N GLY A 74 8.04 4.74 -0.38
CA GLY A 74 8.35 4.72 1.05
C GLY A 74 7.41 3.85 1.88
N GLY A 75 6.96 2.72 1.33
CA GLY A 75 6.10 1.74 2.00
C GLY A 75 4.61 1.89 1.69
N LEU A 76 3.78 1.15 2.44
CA LEU A 76 2.32 1.13 2.27
C LEU A 76 1.67 2.50 2.51
N SER A 77 2.19 3.28 3.47
CA SER A 77 1.67 4.61 3.79
C SER A 77 1.88 5.59 2.64
N GLY A 78 3.01 5.51 1.93
CA GLY A 78 3.27 6.33 0.75
C GLY A 78 2.39 5.92 -0.43
N LEU A 79 2.20 4.62 -0.66
CA LEU A 79 1.28 4.11 -1.68
C LEU A 79 -0.17 4.53 -1.43
N MET A 80 -0.58 4.62 -0.17
CA MET A 80 -1.90 5.11 0.21
C MET A 80 -2.10 6.58 -0.17
N ARG A 81 -1.07 7.43 0.02
CA ARG A 81 -1.10 8.87 -0.30
C ARG A 81 -0.96 9.16 -1.79
N ALA A 82 -0.24 8.32 -2.53
CA ALA A 82 -0.03 8.50 -3.96
C ALA A 82 -1.35 8.67 -4.72
N GLU A 83 -1.40 9.58 -5.67
CA GLU A 83 -2.57 9.77 -6.52
C GLU A 83 -2.76 8.61 -7.51
N LEU A 84 -4.01 8.36 -7.92
CA LEU A 84 -4.31 7.31 -8.89
C LEU A 84 -3.56 7.53 -10.22
N GLY A 85 -3.47 8.79 -10.68
CA GLY A 85 -2.76 9.17 -11.90
C GLY A 85 -1.27 8.84 -11.83
N GLU A 86 -0.62 9.09 -10.69
CA GLU A 86 0.78 8.74 -10.47
C GLU A 86 1.01 7.23 -10.54
N LEU A 87 0.12 6.46 -9.90
CA LEU A 87 0.20 5.00 -9.93
C LEU A 87 -0.03 4.43 -11.34
N CYS A 88 -0.95 5.02 -12.12
CA CYS A 88 -1.18 4.63 -13.51
C CYS A 88 0.02 4.91 -14.42
N ALA A 89 0.84 5.92 -14.09
CA ALA A 89 2.05 6.25 -14.84
C ALA A 89 3.21 5.27 -14.58
N GLU A 90 3.10 4.43 -13.54
CA GLU A 90 4.12 3.45 -13.22
C GLU A 90 4.16 2.29 -14.23
N TYR A 91 5.37 1.95 -14.62
CA TYR A 91 5.58 0.82 -15.54
C TYR A 91 5.04 -0.48 -14.91
N GLY A 92 4.10 -1.11 -15.59
CA GLY A 92 3.48 -2.35 -15.15
C GLY A 92 2.26 -2.19 -14.23
N LEU A 93 1.93 -0.96 -13.83
CA LEU A 93 0.69 -0.62 -13.16
C LEU A 93 -0.27 0.05 -14.15
N GLY A 94 -1.01 -0.72 -14.93
CA GLY A 94 -2.11 -0.17 -15.72
C GLY A 94 -3.26 0.29 -14.81
N GLU A 95 -4.20 1.06 -15.35
CA GLU A 95 -5.35 1.62 -14.63
C GLU A 95 -6.09 0.60 -13.75
N ALA A 96 -6.33 -0.61 -14.25
CA ALA A 96 -7.00 -1.68 -13.50
C ALA A 96 -6.23 -2.10 -12.25
N LYS A 97 -4.89 -2.27 -12.33
CA LYS A 97 -4.06 -2.64 -11.19
C LYS A 97 -3.94 -1.49 -10.18
N ALA A 98 -3.80 -0.26 -10.67
CA ALA A 98 -3.74 0.94 -9.83
C ALA A 98 -5.05 1.11 -9.05
N ALA A 99 -6.20 0.98 -9.70
CA ALA A 99 -7.51 1.03 -9.05
C ALA A 99 -7.69 -0.10 -8.01
N GLN A 100 -7.30 -1.33 -8.33
CA GLN A 100 -7.35 -2.47 -7.42
C GLN A 100 -6.50 -2.25 -6.17
N LEU A 101 -5.28 -1.71 -6.35
CA LEU A 101 -4.39 -1.38 -5.26
C LEU A 101 -4.96 -0.28 -4.37
N LYS A 102 -5.45 0.82 -4.95
CA LYS A 102 -6.06 1.92 -4.20
C LYS A 102 -7.31 1.47 -3.45
N ALA A 103 -8.15 0.64 -4.06
CA ALA A 103 -9.34 0.09 -3.40
C ALA A 103 -8.95 -0.78 -2.18
N ALA A 104 -7.93 -1.63 -2.31
CA ALA A 104 -7.47 -2.47 -1.20
C ALA A 104 -6.90 -1.63 -0.04
N LEU A 105 -6.10 -0.61 -0.34
CA LEU A 105 -5.55 0.32 0.64
C LEU A 105 -6.65 1.13 1.33
N GLU A 106 -7.65 1.60 0.59
CA GLU A 106 -8.79 2.33 1.15
C GLU A 106 -9.65 1.45 2.08
N ILE A 107 -9.87 0.18 1.74
CA ILE A 107 -10.55 -0.78 2.63
C ILE A 107 -9.77 -0.91 3.93
N GLY A 108 -8.44 -1.07 3.87
CA GLY A 108 -7.58 -1.14 5.05
C GLY A 108 -7.69 0.13 5.92
N ARG A 109 -7.69 1.31 5.29
CA ARG A 109 -7.86 2.59 5.98
C ARG A 109 -9.23 2.70 6.68
N ARG A 110 -10.30 2.25 6.02
CA ARG A 110 -11.64 2.22 6.63
C ARG A 110 -11.72 1.25 7.80
N LEU A 111 -11.14 0.06 7.66
CA LEU A 111 -11.08 -0.92 8.75
C LEU A 111 -10.31 -0.39 9.96
N GLY A 112 -9.22 0.32 9.75
CA GLY A 112 -8.47 0.96 10.84
C GLY A 112 -9.25 2.06 11.57
N ARG A 113 -10.28 2.65 10.93
CA ARG A 113 -11.21 3.61 11.54
C ARG A 113 -12.38 2.94 12.28
N LEU A 114 -12.70 1.69 11.93
CA LEU A 114 -13.70 0.87 12.61
C LEU A 114 -13.07 0.22 13.86
N GLN A 115 -12.39 1.01 14.69
CA GLN A 115 -11.98 0.49 16.00
C GLN A 115 -13.25 0.08 16.76
N PRO A 116 -13.27 -1.10 17.40
CA PRO A 116 -14.42 -1.50 18.19
C PRO A 116 -14.69 -0.47 19.28
N ASP A 117 -15.95 -0.34 19.65
CA ASP A 117 -16.47 0.51 20.74
C ASP A 117 -15.89 0.19 22.15
N GLU A 118 -14.62 -0.08 22.25
CA GLU A 118 -13.91 0.12 23.50
C GLU A 118 -13.89 1.64 23.73
N LYS A 119 -14.81 2.12 24.53
CA LYS A 119 -14.83 3.48 25.06
C LYS A 119 -13.44 3.73 25.64
N TYR A 120 -12.57 4.31 24.80
CA TYR A 120 -11.22 4.64 25.22
C TYR A 120 -11.36 5.72 26.29
N GLN A 121 -11.20 5.32 27.54
CA GLN A 121 -11.24 6.29 28.64
C GLN A 121 -9.98 7.12 28.58
N ILE A 122 -10.12 8.36 28.14
CA ILE A 122 -9.06 9.36 28.20
C ILE A 122 -8.82 9.69 29.68
N LYS A 123 -7.75 9.14 30.24
CA LYS A 123 -7.33 9.37 31.63
C LYS A 123 -6.19 10.37 31.74
N SER A 124 -5.51 10.66 30.63
CA SER A 124 -4.36 11.55 30.58
C SER A 124 -4.34 12.37 29.29
N PRO A 125 -3.67 13.53 29.28
CA PRO A 125 -3.43 14.30 28.05
C PRO A 125 -2.67 13.48 26.96
N ALA A 126 -1.84 12.53 27.37
CA ALA A 126 -1.12 11.64 26.47
C ALA A 126 -2.09 10.67 25.73
N ASP A 127 -3.15 10.20 26.39
CA ASP A 127 -4.15 9.34 25.77
C ASP A 127 -4.93 10.09 24.68
N ALA A 128 -5.26 11.37 24.95
CA ALA A 128 -5.89 12.24 23.97
C ALA A 128 -4.99 12.47 22.76
N ALA A 129 -3.70 12.72 22.98
CA ALA A 129 -2.72 12.89 21.92
C ALA A 129 -2.60 11.63 21.06
N ASN A 130 -2.53 10.45 21.65
CA ASN A 130 -2.43 9.19 20.94
C ASN A 130 -3.64 8.88 20.05
N LEU A 131 -4.84 9.23 20.49
CA LEU A 131 -6.06 9.11 19.67
C LEU A 131 -6.00 9.97 18.41
N VAL A 132 -5.48 11.18 18.55
CA VAL A 132 -5.42 12.17 17.47
C VAL A 132 -4.26 11.86 16.52
N ILE A 133 -3.11 11.41 17.03
CA ILE A 133 -1.93 11.07 16.21
C ILE A 133 -2.26 10.02 15.14
N ALA A 134 -3.04 9.01 15.50
CA ALA A 134 -3.44 7.97 14.54
C ALA A 134 -4.24 8.52 13.34
N GLU A 135 -5.07 9.53 13.55
CA GLU A 135 -5.79 10.20 12.46
C GLU A 135 -4.89 11.15 11.67
N PHE A 136 -4.01 11.89 12.34
CA PHE A 136 -3.09 12.83 11.69
C PHE A 136 -2.01 12.13 10.86
N THR A 137 -1.65 10.90 11.16
CA THR A 137 -0.64 10.15 10.40
C THR A 137 -1.05 9.91 8.94
N TYR A 138 -2.34 9.93 8.64
CA TYR A 138 -2.90 9.66 7.31
C TYR A 138 -3.46 10.90 6.60
N LEU A 139 -3.38 12.09 7.22
CA LEU A 139 -3.83 13.34 6.59
C LEU A 139 -2.72 13.89 5.69
N ASP A 140 -3.08 14.26 4.47
CA ASP A 140 -2.22 15.02 3.59
C ASP A 140 -2.15 16.48 4.06
N ARG A 141 -1.02 17.16 3.75
CA ARG A 141 -0.72 18.54 4.23
C ARG A 141 -1.78 19.59 3.87
N ASP A 142 -2.63 19.29 2.88
CA ASP A 142 -3.65 20.22 2.37
C ASP A 142 -5.05 20.03 3.01
N GLU A 143 -5.28 18.94 3.76
CA GLU A 143 -6.54 18.81 4.50
C GLU A 143 -6.45 19.61 5.81
N ARG A 144 -7.17 20.70 5.86
CA ARG A 144 -7.19 21.64 6.99
C ARG A 144 -7.48 20.93 8.31
N PRO A 145 -6.64 21.12 9.35
CA PRO A 145 -6.81 20.47 10.66
C PRO A 145 -8.13 20.85 11.39
N MET A 146 -8.85 21.86 10.92
CA MET A 146 -10.10 22.31 11.53
C MET A 146 -11.22 21.28 11.51
N CYS A 147 -11.39 20.51 10.43
CA CYS A 147 -12.44 19.48 10.34
C CYS A 147 -12.22 18.31 11.30
N THR A 148 -10.98 18.01 11.63
CA THR A 148 -10.63 16.92 12.56
C THR A 148 -10.85 17.33 14.01
N CYS A 149 -10.53 18.58 14.37
CA CYS A 149 -10.80 19.12 15.69
C CYS A 149 -12.32 19.20 16.00
N GLU A 150 -13.16 19.56 15.03
CA GLU A 150 -14.61 19.58 15.19
C GLU A 150 -15.18 18.18 15.41
N ARG A 151 -14.66 17.17 14.70
CA ARG A 151 -15.11 15.77 14.86
C ARG A 151 -14.69 15.18 16.19
N VAL A 152 -13.48 15.48 16.67
CA VAL A 152 -12.99 15.07 17.99
C VAL A 152 -13.78 15.79 19.08
N ALA A 153 -14.07 17.09 18.93
CA ALA A 153 -14.89 17.87 19.86
C ALA A 153 -16.34 17.36 19.89
N ALA A 154 -16.94 17.00 18.76
CA ALA A 154 -18.28 16.45 18.69
C ALA A 154 -18.40 15.07 19.37
N ASN A 155 -17.39 14.20 19.20
CA ASN A 155 -17.31 12.94 19.92
C ASN A 155 -17.09 13.14 21.43
N TRP A 156 -16.33 14.16 21.82
CA TRP A 156 -16.08 14.48 23.23
C TRP A 156 -17.31 15.04 23.93
N LEU A 157 -18.03 15.96 23.28
CA LEU A 157 -19.29 16.52 23.79
C LEU A 157 -20.40 15.47 23.90
N GLY A 158 -20.47 14.52 22.97
CA GLY A 158 -21.40 13.39 23.06
C GLY A 158 -21.09 12.45 24.22
N SER A 159 -19.82 12.27 24.58
CA SER A 159 -19.42 11.43 25.73
C SER A 159 -19.63 12.11 27.08
N VAL A 160 -19.53 13.45 27.15
CA VAL A 160 -19.78 14.22 28.36
C VAL A 160 -21.28 14.33 28.68
N ALA A 161 -22.13 14.39 27.65
CA ALA A 161 -23.58 14.44 27.83
C ALA A 161 -24.16 13.17 28.47
N VAL A 162 -23.51 12.00 28.29
CA VAL A 162 -23.92 10.71 28.90
C VAL A 162 -23.51 10.61 30.38
N LEU A 163 -22.52 11.36 30.84
CA LEU A 163 -22.06 11.37 32.23
C LEU A 163 -22.82 12.34 33.14
N GLY A 164 -23.69 13.21 32.59
CA GLY A 164 -24.45 14.21 33.32
C GLY A 164 -25.75 13.72 33.94
N ASP A 165 -26.20 12.49 33.65
CA ASP A 165 -27.55 12.04 34.05
C ASP A 165 -27.57 10.89 35.07
N THR A 166 -26.50 10.75 35.89
CA THR A 166 -26.46 9.74 36.95
C THR A 166 -26.33 10.37 38.35
N THR A 167 -27.03 11.50 38.61
CA THR A 167 -27.25 12.01 39.96
C THR A 167 -28.72 12.33 40.15
N ARG A 168 -29.50 11.29 40.41
CA ARG A 168 -30.73 11.33 41.22
C ARG A 168 -30.93 10.00 41.92
#